data_774a2361d26b72b6cc68837e938e75ec
#
_entry.id   774a2361d26b72b6cc68837e938e75ec
#
_cell.length_a   1.000
_cell.length_b   1.000
_cell.length_c   1.000
_cell.angle_alpha   90.00
_cell.angle_beta   90.00
_cell.angle_gamma   90.00
#
_symmetry.space_group_name_H-M   'P 1'
#
loop_
_entity.id
_entity.type
_entity.pdbx_description
1 polymer ?
#
loop_
_entity_poly.entity_id
_entity_poly.type
_entity_poly.pdbx_seq_one_letter_code
_entity_poly.pdbx_strand_id
1 'polypeptide(L)'
;GGGAGIFVTNIIVFGVWFWELDRGGPFARKAGENPYPDFMFPQMSGVPAQVARPDWRPTFVDYLYVSITNVMAFSPTDTMPLSARAKLLMTVQATVAVSTLVLVVARAVNVLP
;
A
#
# COMPACT_ATOMS: atom_id res chain seq x y z
N GLY A 1 14.34 -17.59 -4.20
CA GLY A 1 14.00 -17.64 -5.58
C GLY A 1 13.52 -16.34 -6.15
N GLY A 2 13.57 -16.27 -7.48
CA GLY A 2 13.21 -15.07 -8.20
C GLY A 2 11.79 -14.58 -7.96
N GLY A 3 10.84 -15.50 -7.77
CA GLY A 3 9.45 -15.13 -7.53
C GLY A 3 9.25 -14.40 -6.22
N ALA A 4 9.87 -14.87 -5.15
CA ALA A 4 9.80 -14.21 -3.85
C ALA A 4 10.44 -12.83 -3.90
N GLY A 5 11.58 -12.69 -4.59
CA GLY A 5 12.25 -11.41 -4.76
C GLY A 5 11.38 -10.40 -5.52
N ILE A 6 10.66 -10.85 -6.53
CA ILE A 6 9.74 -9.99 -7.30
C ILE A 6 8.61 -9.47 -6.40
N PHE A 7 8.01 -10.32 -5.57
CA PHE A 7 6.95 -9.90 -4.65
C PHE A 7 7.47 -8.92 -3.60
N VAL A 8 8.64 -9.16 -3.02
CA VAL A 8 9.26 -8.25 -2.05
C VAL A 8 9.55 -6.90 -2.70
N THR A 9 10.09 -6.90 -3.91
CA THR A 9 10.36 -5.67 -4.67
C THR A 9 9.06 -4.90 -4.92
N ASN A 10 8.00 -5.59 -5.35
CA ASN A 10 6.69 -4.99 -5.56
C ASN A 10 6.20 -4.29 -4.29
N ILE A 11 6.25 -4.97 -3.15
CA ILE A 11 5.80 -4.42 -1.87
C ILE A 11 6.57 -3.16 -1.50
N ILE A 12 7.90 -3.19 -1.63
CA ILE A 12 8.74 -2.06 -1.25
C ILE A 12 8.52 -0.87 -2.18
N VAL A 13 8.53 -1.11 -3.49
CA VAL A 13 8.36 -0.04 -4.50
C VAL A 13 7.01 0.65 -4.34
N PHE A 14 5.94 -0.11 -4.22
CA PHE A 14 4.61 0.49 -4.07
C PHE A 14 4.41 1.09 -2.68
N GLY A 15 5.03 0.55 -1.64
CA GLY A 15 5.03 1.17 -0.33
C GLY A 15 5.65 2.55 -0.34
N VAL A 16 6.80 2.69 -1.01
CA VAL A 16 7.45 4.00 -1.21
C VAL A 16 6.56 4.92 -2.03
N TRP A 17 5.94 4.40 -3.07
CA TRP A 17 5.07 5.19 -3.95
C TRP A 17 3.84 5.69 -3.19
N PHE A 18 3.18 4.86 -2.39
CA PHE A 18 2.06 5.29 -1.55
C PHE A 18 2.49 6.38 -0.58
N TRP A 19 3.66 6.21 0.03
CA TRP A 19 4.23 7.19 0.97
C TRP A 19 4.49 8.54 0.30
N GLU A 20 4.99 8.52 -0.93
CA GLU A 20 5.25 9.74 -1.72
C GLU A 20 3.97 10.38 -2.28
N LEU A 21 2.93 9.56 -2.53
CA LEU A 21 1.69 10.03 -3.15
C LEU A 21 0.79 10.76 -2.16
N ASP A 22 0.62 10.22 -0.95
CA ASP A 22 -0.41 10.64 -0.02
C ASP A 22 -0.18 12.11 0.40
N ARG A 23 -1.17 12.95 0.14
CA ARG A 23 -1.16 14.40 0.45
C ARG A 23 0.06 15.12 -0.15
N GLY A 24 0.56 14.64 -1.28
CA GLY A 24 1.71 15.25 -1.94
C GLY A 24 3.07 14.82 -1.38
N GLY A 25 3.11 13.86 -0.46
CA GLY A 25 4.34 13.31 0.06
C GLY A 25 4.67 13.74 1.49
N PRO A 26 5.76 13.22 2.07
CA PRO A 26 6.06 13.43 3.48
C PRO A 26 6.32 14.89 3.85
N PHE A 27 6.96 15.66 2.97
CA PHE A 27 7.21 17.07 3.24
C PHE A 27 5.92 17.88 3.22
N ALA A 28 5.05 17.65 2.24
CA ALA A 28 3.76 18.33 2.15
C ALA A 28 2.86 17.97 3.33
N ARG A 29 2.87 16.71 3.77
CA ARG A 29 2.12 16.28 4.96
C ARG A 29 2.60 16.97 6.22
N LYS A 30 3.92 17.10 6.39
CA LYS A 30 4.50 17.76 7.55
C LYS A 30 4.15 19.26 7.57
N ALA A 31 4.12 19.87 6.39
CA ALA A 31 3.76 21.30 6.25
C ALA A 31 2.25 21.54 6.29
N GLY A 32 1.42 20.50 6.19
CA GLY A 32 -0.03 20.65 6.18
C GLY A 32 -0.57 21.30 4.92
N GLU A 33 0.15 21.21 3.80
CA GLU A 33 -0.20 21.90 2.55
C GLU A 33 -1.45 21.36 1.89
N ASN A 34 -1.70 20.06 2.03
CA ASN A 34 -2.85 19.41 1.40
C ASN A 34 -3.69 18.71 2.47
N PRO A 35 -4.89 19.25 2.79
CA PRO A 35 -5.71 18.69 3.86
C PRO A 35 -6.45 17.41 3.47
N TYR A 36 -6.58 17.12 2.16
CA TYR A 36 -7.34 15.96 1.70
C TYR A 36 -6.44 14.75 1.52
N PRO A 37 -6.62 13.69 2.35
CA PRO A 37 -5.78 12.51 2.24
C PRO A 37 -6.16 11.65 1.03
N ASP A 38 -5.18 10.95 0.48
CA ASP A 38 -5.40 9.90 -0.50
C ASP A 38 -5.75 8.56 0.14
N PHE A 39 -5.29 8.34 1.38
CA PHE A 39 -5.58 7.13 2.16
C PHE A 39 -6.18 7.51 3.51
N MET A 40 -7.21 6.76 3.92
CA MET A 40 -7.81 6.92 5.25
C MET A 40 -7.36 5.76 6.14
N PHE A 41 -6.53 6.09 7.13
CA PHE A 41 -6.10 5.13 8.14
C PHE A 41 -7.10 5.08 9.30
N PRO A 42 -7.16 3.97 10.06
CA PRO A 42 -8.12 3.85 11.16
C PRO A 42 -8.03 4.97 12.19
N GLN A 43 -6.81 5.48 12.44
CA GLN A 43 -6.57 6.55 13.39
C GLN A 43 -7.21 7.88 12.97
N MET A 44 -7.59 7.99 11.70
CA MET A 44 -8.19 9.20 11.13
C MET A 44 -9.71 9.17 11.14
N SER A 45 -10.33 8.06 11.58
CA SER A 45 -11.77 7.85 11.46
C SER A 45 -12.54 8.19 12.74
N GLY A 46 -12.03 9.10 13.57
CA GLY A 46 -12.74 9.57 14.76
C GLY A 46 -12.68 8.62 15.95
N VAL A 47 -11.64 7.77 16.01
CA VAL A 47 -11.44 6.87 17.14
C VAL A 47 -11.16 7.65 18.42
N PRO A 48 -11.54 7.13 19.61
CA PRO A 48 -11.25 7.80 20.89
C PRO A 48 -9.76 7.99 21.14
N ALA A 49 -9.42 8.99 21.95
CA ALA A 49 -8.04 9.31 22.29
C ALA A 49 -7.30 8.15 22.99
N GLN A 50 -8.04 7.21 23.59
CA GLN A 50 -7.47 6.01 24.20
C GLN A 50 -6.94 5.02 23.14
N VAL A 51 -7.40 5.13 21.88
CA VAL A 51 -7.05 4.21 20.81
C VAL A 51 -6.02 4.82 19.88
N ALA A 52 -6.14 6.11 19.58
CA ALA A 52 -5.22 6.81 18.69
C ALA A 52 -4.79 8.13 19.33
N ARG A 53 -3.50 8.44 19.21
CA ARG A 53 -2.95 9.70 19.72
C ARG A 53 -3.52 10.87 18.92
N PRO A 54 -3.84 12.02 19.56
CA PRO A 54 -4.33 13.19 18.83
C PRO A 54 -3.36 13.74 17.80
N ASP A 55 -2.04 13.54 18.01
CA ASP A 55 -0.97 14.00 17.13
C ASP A 55 -0.51 12.90 16.16
N TRP A 56 -1.27 11.81 16.02
CA TRP A 56 -0.89 10.71 15.17
C TRP A 56 -0.72 11.16 13.71
N ARG A 57 0.35 10.69 13.09
CA ARG A 57 0.62 10.90 11.67
C ARG A 57 1.08 9.59 11.05
N PRO A 58 0.73 9.32 9.78
CA PRO A 58 1.19 8.11 9.13
C PRO A 58 2.70 8.12 8.95
N THR A 59 3.31 6.97 9.19
CA THR A 59 4.73 6.74 8.96
C THR A 59 4.91 5.86 7.73
N PHE A 60 6.15 5.67 7.29
CA PHE A 60 6.43 4.77 6.18
C PHE A 60 5.90 3.35 6.45
N VAL A 61 5.95 2.89 7.70
CA VAL A 61 5.43 1.57 8.07
C VAL A 61 3.94 1.45 7.76
N ASP A 62 3.17 2.51 7.96
CA ASP A 62 1.74 2.50 7.64
C ASP A 62 1.51 2.28 6.15
N TYR A 63 2.28 2.94 5.29
CA TYR A 63 2.18 2.76 3.84
C TYR A 63 2.71 1.42 3.38
N LEU A 64 3.76 0.93 4.00
CA LEU A 64 4.29 -0.40 3.73
C LEU A 64 3.26 -1.47 4.08
N TYR A 65 2.55 -1.30 5.18
CA TYR A 65 1.47 -2.19 5.59
C TYR A 65 0.34 -2.20 4.55
N VAL A 66 -0.06 -1.04 4.03
CA VAL A 66 -1.04 -0.97 2.94
C VAL A 66 -0.56 -1.77 1.74
N SER A 67 0.70 -1.61 1.37
CA SER A 67 1.31 -2.33 0.25
C SER A 67 1.28 -3.84 0.47
N ILE A 68 1.69 -4.29 1.65
CA ILE A 68 1.70 -5.71 2.00
C ILE A 68 0.29 -6.30 1.93
N THR A 69 -0.68 -5.66 2.54
CA THR A 69 -2.05 -6.18 2.58
C THR A 69 -2.70 -6.16 1.20
N ASN A 70 -2.38 -5.17 0.38
CA ASN A 70 -2.91 -5.10 -0.98
C ASN A 70 -2.39 -6.26 -1.85
N VAL A 71 -1.14 -6.67 -1.65
CA VAL A 71 -0.56 -7.81 -2.38
C VAL A 71 -1.03 -9.15 -1.81
N MET A 72 -1.01 -9.29 -0.49
CA MET A 72 -1.28 -10.58 0.16
C MET A 72 -2.77 -10.90 0.24
N ALA A 73 -3.62 -9.90 0.42
CA ALA A 73 -5.06 -10.10 0.59
C ALA A 73 -5.89 -9.50 -0.55
N PHE A 74 -5.23 -8.89 -1.53
CA PHE A 74 -5.84 -8.16 -2.65
C PHE A 74 -6.76 -7.02 -2.21
N SER A 75 -6.72 -6.66 -0.95
CA SER A 75 -7.37 -5.47 -0.42
C SER A 75 -6.78 -5.14 0.93
N PRO A 76 -6.61 -3.86 1.27
CA PRO A 76 -6.24 -3.49 2.63
C PRO A 76 -7.39 -3.78 3.58
N THR A 77 -7.07 -4.23 4.78
CA THR A 77 -8.09 -4.63 5.74
C THR A 77 -8.70 -3.46 6.50
N ASP A 78 -7.95 -2.37 6.67
CA ASP A 78 -8.33 -1.26 7.55
C ASP A 78 -8.07 0.12 6.94
N THR A 79 -7.28 0.23 5.90
CA THR A 79 -6.95 1.50 5.25
C THR A 79 -7.70 1.60 3.94
N MET A 80 -8.40 2.70 3.73
CA MET A 80 -9.22 2.90 2.53
C MET A 80 -8.57 3.91 1.59
N PRO A 81 -8.47 3.60 0.29
CA PRO A 81 -8.08 4.62 -0.69
C PRO A 81 -9.25 5.57 -0.91
N LEU A 82 -8.97 6.87 -0.85
CA LEU A 82 -10.00 7.90 -0.99
C LEU A 82 -9.94 8.62 -2.34
N SER A 83 -8.75 8.75 -2.92
CA SER A 83 -8.60 9.43 -4.19
C SER A 83 -8.57 8.45 -5.37
N ALA A 84 -8.89 8.96 -6.56
CA ALA A 84 -8.81 8.15 -7.77
C ALA A 84 -7.37 7.67 -8.03
N ARG A 85 -6.39 8.54 -7.82
CA ARG A 85 -4.98 8.15 -8.03
C ARG A 85 -4.52 7.07 -7.06
N ALA A 86 -4.98 7.09 -5.80
CA ALA A 86 -4.68 6.03 -4.84
C ALA A 86 -5.31 4.71 -5.28
N LYS A 87 -6.57 4.75 -5.72
CA LYS A 87 -7.30 3.56 -6.20
C LYS A 87 -6.64 2.96 -7.42
N LEU A 88 -6.23 3.81 -8.38
CA LEU A 88 -5.56 3.35 -9.60
C LEU A 88 -4.19 2.74 -9.29
N LEU A 89 -3.42 3.36 -8.40
CA LEU A 89 -2.11 2.85 -8.03
C LEU A 89 -2.22 1.51 -7.32
N MET A 90 -3.19 1.35 -6.41
CA MET A 90 -3.44 0.07 -5.76
C MET A 90 -3.89 -1.01 -6.76
N THR A 91 -4.68 -0.62 -7.75
CA THR A 91 -5.12 -1.53 -8.82
C THR A 91 -3.93 -1.99 -9.66
N VAL A 92 -3.03 -1.09 -10.02
CA VAL A 92 -1.81 -1.43 -10.75
C VAL A 92 -0.96 -2.40 -9.95
N GLN A 93 -0.76 -2.14 -8.65
CA GLN A 93 0.00 -3.02 -7.78
C GLN A 93 -0.60 -4.42 -7.74
N ALA A 94 -1.90 -4.51 -7.51
CA ALA A 94 -2.60 -5.80 -7.44
C ALA A 94 -2.52 -6.55 -8.76
N THR A 95 -2.66 -5.85 -9.88
CA THR A 95 -2.56 -6.44 -11.22
C THR A 95 -1.16 -7.00 -11.47
N VAL A 96 -0.12 -6.24 -11.11
CA VAL A 96 1.26 -6.72 -11.25
C VAL A 96 1.49 -7.94 -10.36
N ALA A 97 0.99 -7.92 -9.14
CA ALA A 97 1.14 -9.04 -8.20
C ALA A 97 0.46 -10.31 -8.72
N VAL A 98 -0.78 -10.20 -9.21
CA VAL A 98 -1.51 -11.33 -9.78
C VAL A 98 -0.81 -11.88 -11.02
N SER A 99 -0.36 -10.98 -11.91
CA SER A 99 0.37 -11.38 -13.11
C SER A 99 1.66 -12.11 -12.76
N THR A 100 2.38 -11.64 -11.76
CA THR A 100 3.59 -12.29 -11.27
C THR A 100 3.27 -13.69 -10.73
N LEU A 101 2.21 -13.81 -9.94
CA LEU A 101 1.79 -15.10 -9.38
C LEU A 101 1.45 -16.09 -10.47
N VAL A 102 0.70 -15.66 -11.49
CA VAL A 102 0.32 -16.52 -12.62
C VAL A 102 1.56 -17.00 -13.36
N LEU A 103 2.52 -16.09 -13.63
CA LEU A 103 3.75 -16.46 -14.32
C LEU A 103 4.62 -17.40 -13.50
N VAL A 104 4.71 -17.18 -12.19
CA VAL A 104 5.48 -18.07 -11.29
C VAL A 104 4.86 -19.46 -11.26
N VAL A 105 3.55 -19.56 -11.15
CA VAL A 105 2.84 -20.84 -11.13
C VAL A 105 2.99 -21.55 -12.49
N ALA A 106 2.82 -20.82 -13.59
CA ALA A 106 2.96 -21.40 -14.94
C ALA A 106 4.37 -21.95 -15.15
N ARG A 107 5.41 -21.20 -14.71
CA ARG A 107 6.79 -21.66 -14.80
C ARG A 107 7.03 -22.91 -13.94
N ALA A 108 6.48 -22.94 -12.74
CA ALA A 108 6.60 -24.09 -11.85
C ALA A 108 5.97 -25.35 -12.47
N VAL A 109 4.82 -25.20 -13.11
CA VAL A 109 4.16 -26.31 -13.80
C VAL A 109 5.00 -26.81 -14.97
N ASN A 110 5.61 -25.90 -15.74
CA ASN A 110 6.45 -26.29 -16.88
C ASN A 110 7.75 -26.98 -16.48
N VAL A 111 8.20 -26.79 -15.25
CA VAL A 111 9.44 -27.41 -14.74
C VAL A 111 9.18 -28.81 -14.20
N LEU A 112 7.93 -29.13 -13.84
CA LEU A 112 7.58 -30.44 -13.31
C LEU A 112 7.72 -31.51 -14.40
N PRO A 113 8.26 -32.72 -14.04
CA PRO A 113 8.40 -33.82 -14.99
C PRO A 113 7.06 -34.39 -15.43
#